data_9094062a37f756ad15b94524b23cb537
#
_entry.id   9094062a37f756ad15b94524b23cb537
#
_cell.length_a   1.000
_cell.length_b   1.000
_cell.length_c   1.000
_cell.angle_alpha   90.00
_cell.angle_beta   90.00
_cell.angle_gamma   90.00
#
_symmetry.space_group_name_H-M   'P 1'
#
loop_
_entity.id
_entity.type
_entity.pdbx_description
1 polymer ?
#
loop_
_entity_poly.entity_id
_entity_poly.type
_entity_poly.pdbx_seq_one_letter_code
_entity_poly.pdbx_strand_id
1 'polypeptide(L)'
;MSYGEHRRDTHGVLGVPMNRDELEVELAREHSDAFAWAVRCSFGAREAAEDVLHDAYERILSGRARFDGRSSFRTWLFGVVRLTALEQRRRGWLRLARLQAWFAREPRLADDPADDSEAGEQLQAALGRLSRRQNQMMHLVFYQELSVQEAADVLGMPVGTARTHYERGKARLRSLLAGMKP
;
A
#
# COMPACT_ATOMS: atom_id res chain seq x y z
N MET A 1 -7.79 -8.13 -32.41
CA MET A 1 -7.52 -8.81 -31.14
C MET A 1 -7.44 -7.72 -30.11
N SER A 2 -8.49 -7.64 -29.31
CA SER A 2 -8.82 -6.49 -28.47
C SER A 2 -8.19 -6.67 -27.10
N TYR A 3 -7.26 -5.81 -26.73
CA TYR A 3 -6.80 -5.62 -25.35
C TYR A 3 -7.13 -4.19 -24.93
N GLY A 4 -7.83 -4.06 -23.83
CA GLY A 4 -7.92 -2.80 -23.11
C GLY A 4 -9.28 -2.17 -23.11
N GLU A 5 -10.26 -2.78 -22.46
CA GLU A 5 -11.33 -2.00 -21.85
C GLU A 5 -10.72 -1.23 -20.67
N HIS A 6 -10.37 0.01 -20.94
CA HIS A 6 -10.12 1.00 -19.90
C HIS A 6 -11.35 1.06 -19.01
N ARG A 7 -11.26 0.56 -17.78
CA ARG A 7 -12.17 0.94 -16.70
C ARG A 7 -12.07 2.46 -16.59
N ARG A 8 -13.03 3.14 -17.15
CA ARG A 8 -13.21 4.59 -16.96
C ARG A 8 -13.60 4.77 -15.51
N ASP A 9 -12.68 5.31 -14.73
CA ASP A 9 -12.98 5.84 -13.41
C ASP A 9 -14.13 6.82 -13.58
N THR A 10 -15.28 6.52 -12.96
CA THR A 10 -16.34 7.49 -12.77
C THR A 10 -15.77 8.53 -11.80
N HIS A 11 -15.23 9.60 -12.38
CA HIS A 11 -14.82 10.78 -11.64
C HIS A 11 -16.01 11.27 -10.84
N GLY A 12 -15.91 11.13 -9.51
CA GLY A 12 -16.80 11.84 -8.62
C GLY A 12 -16.75 13.32 -8.96
N VAL A 13 -17.90 13.93 -9.15
CA VAL A 13 -18.05 15.35 -9.46
C VAL A 13 -17.26 16.14 -8.42
N LEU A 14 -16.27 16.91 -8.85
CA LEU A 14 -15.45 17.76 -8.00
C LEU A 14 -16.33 18.61 -7.08
N GLY A 15 -16.25 18.39 -5.78
CA GLY A 15 -16.79 19.30 -4.77
C GLY A 15 -18.01 18.83 -3.98
N VAL A 16 -18.62 17.68 -4.27
CA VAL A 16 -19.73 17.16 -3.44
C VAL A 16 -19.16 16.14 -2.45
N PRO A 17 -19.30 16.36 -1.12
CA PRO A 17 -18.88 15.35 -0.16
C PRO A 17 -19.73 14.09 -0.36
N MET A 18 -19.06 12.95 -0.53
CA MET A 18 -19.72 11.64 -0.61
C MET A 18 -20.55 11.42 0.66
N ASN A 19 -21.80 10.97 0.48
CA ASN A 19 -22.64 10.56 1.61
C ASN A 19 -22.13 9.20 2.17
N ARG A 20 -22.69 8.77 3.29
CA ARG A 20 -22.25 7.56 3.99
C ARG A 20 -22.44 6.31 3.14
N ASP A 21 -23.56 6.18 2.46
CA ASP A 21 -23.89 5.00 1.66
C ASP A 21 -22.95 4.89 0.45
N GLU A 22 -22.63 6.01 -0.19
CA GLU A 22 -21.64 6.08 -1.27
C GLU A 22 -20.24 5.67 -0.79
N LEU A 23 -19.84 6.13 0.40
CA LEU A 23 -18.56 5.74 1.01
C LEU A 23 -18.52 4.23 1.28
N GLU A 24 -19.58 3.65 1.84
CA GLU A 24 -19.65 2.22 2.13
C GLU A 24 -19.56 1.38 0.84
N VAL A 25 -20.18 1.79 -0.24
CA VAL A 25 -20.11 1.13 -1.56
C VAL A 25 -18.68 1.18 -2.11
N GLU A 26 -18.05 2.37 -2.10
CA GLU A 26 -16.69 2.54 -2.59
C GLU A 26 -15.67 1.78 -1.73
N LEU A 27 -15.82 1.79 -0.40
CA LEU A 27 -14.97 1.00 0.50
C LEU A 27 -15.11 -0.50 0.24
N ALA A 28 -16.33 -0.99 0.01
CA ALA A 28 -16.56 -2.41 -0.31
C ALA A 28 -15.91 -2.79 -1.65
N ARG A 29 -16.01 -1.91 -2.66
CA ARG A 29 -15.38 -2.12 -3.97
C ARG A 29 -13.86 -2.23 -3.89
N GLU A 30 -13.23 -1.37 -3.12
CA GLU A 30 -11.79 -1.28 -2.98
C GLU A 30 -11.21 -2.18 -1.87
N HIS A 31 -12.05 -2.94 -1.15
CA HIS A 31 -11.66 -3.67 0.06
C HIS A 31 -10.48 -4.62 -0.15
N SER A 32 -10.52 -5.45 -1.20
CA SER A 32 -9.47 -6.45 -1.47
C SER A 32 -8.11 -5.79 -1.70
N ASP A 33 -8.09 -4.72 -2.51
CA ASP A 33 -6.88 -4.00 -2.86
C ASP A 33 -6.37 -3.16 -1.67
N ALA A 34 -7.29 -2.56 -0.91
CA ALA A 34 -6.95 -1.85 0.33
C ALA A 34 -6.35 -2.78 1.39
N PHE A 35 -6.86 -4.02 1.48
CA PHE A 35 -6.32 -5.03 2.38
C PHE A 35 -4.91 -5.47 1.94
N ALA A 36 -4.72 -5.79 0.65
CA ALA A 36 -3.39 -6.12 0.12
C ALA A 36 -2.38 -4.99 0.37
N TRP A 37 -2.81 -3.73 0.24
CA TRP A 37 -1.99 -2.58 0.57
C TRP A 37 -1.71 -2.44 2.07
N ALA A 38 -2.70 -2.72 2.94
CA ALA A 38 -2.52 -2.73 4.39
C ALA A 38 -1.50 -3.79 4.82
N VAL A 39 -1.56 -5.01 4.26
CA VAL A 39 -0.56 -6.08 4.47
C VAL A 39 0.84 -5.58 4.10
N ARG A 40 0.99 -4.91 2.98
CA ARG A 40 2.28 -4.32 2.54
C ARG A 40 2.77 -3.23 3.50
N CYS A 41 1.87 -2.41 4.03
CA CYS A 41 2.19 -1.38 5.03
C CYS A 41 2.56 -1.97 6.39
N SER A 42 2.03 -3.14 6.72
CA SER A 42 2.21 -3.88 7.98
C SER A 42 3.32 -4.95 7.92
N PHE A 43 4.19 -4.92 6.89
CA PHE A 43 5.31 -5.87 6.71
C PHE A 43 4.87 -7.34 6.61
N GLY A 44 3.74 -7.61 5.97
CA GLY A 44 3.20 -8.94 5.79
C GLY A 44 2.40 -9.47 7.01
N ALA A 45 2.39 -8.77 8.13
CA ALA A 45 1.64 -9.18 9.32
C ALA A 45 0.12 -9.00 9.09
N ARG A 46 -0.58 -10.10 8.81
CA ARG A 46 -1.99 -10.10 8.45
C ARG A 46 -2.88 -9.50 9.53
N GLU A 47 -2.71 -9.91 10.78
CA GLU A 47 -3.48 -9.37 11.92
C GLU A 47 -3.29 -7.84 12.05
N ALA A 48 -2.05 -7.37 11.95
CA ALA A 48 -1.78 -5.93 11.97
C ALA A 48 -2.38 -5.19 10.76
N ALA A 49 -2.51 -5.85 9.61
CA ALA A 49 -3.16 -5.28 8.44
C ALA A 49 -4.68 -5.16 8.62
N GLU A 50 -5.32 -6.15 9.24
CA GLU A 50 -6.73 -6.14 9.60
C GLU A 50 -7.04 -4.97 10.56
N ASP A 51 -6.22 -4.79 11.60
CA ASP A 51 -6.32 -3.66 12.53
C ASP A 51 -6.14 -2.31 11.82
N VAL A 52 -5.15 -2.21 10.94
CA VAL A 52 -4.92 -0.98 10.15
C VAL A 52 -6.12 -0.66 9.28
N LEU A 53 -6.68 -1.64 8.60
CA LEU A 53 -7.81 -1.45 7.70
C LEU A 53 -9.08 -1.06 8.48
N HIS A 54 -9.32 -1.73 9.62
CA HIS A 54 -10.42 -1.40 10.51
C HIS A 54 -10.32 0.05 11.00
N ASP A 55 -9.18 0.46 11.56
CA ASP A 55 -8.95 1.83 12.02
C ASP A 55 -9.08 2.86 10.88
N ALA A 56 -8.63 2.51 9.66
CA ALA A 56 -8.75 3.37 8.50
C ALA A 56 -10.24 3.59 8.13
N TYR A 57 -11.04 2.52 8.08
CA TYR A 57 -12.46 2.59 7.79
C TYR A 57 -13.24 3.32 8.88
N GLU A 58 -12.92 3.09 10.14
CA GLU A 58 -13.52 3.84 11.26
C GLU A 58 -13.27 5.35 11.12
N ARG A 59 -12.07 5.76 10.73
CA ARG A 59 -11.74 7.17 10.49
C ARG A 59 -12.53 7.77 9.34
N ILE A 60 -12.72 7.00 8.27
CA ILE A 60 -13.48 7.43 7.09
C ILE A 60 -14.96 7.58 7.45
N LEU A 61 -15.56 6.54 8.01
CA LEU A 61 -17.00 6.51 8.32
C LEU A 61 -17.39 7.47 9.46
N SER A 62 -16.45 7.76 10.37
CA SER A 62 -16.65 8.78 11.42
C SER A 62 -16.40 10.22 10.94
N GLY A 63 -15.97 10.41 9.68
CA GLY A 63 -15.65 11.73 9.13
C GLY A 63 -14.34 12.35 9.63
N ARG A 64 -13.52 11.58 10.35
CA ARG A 64 -12.17 12.02 10.76
C ARG A 64 -11.18 12.06 9.58
N ALA A 65 -11.39 11.22 8.56
CA ALA A 65 -10.76 11.31 7.25
C ALA A 65 -11.85 11.62 6.22
N ARG A 66 -11.70 12.71 5.48
CA ARG A 66 -12.68 13.16 4.49
C ARG A 66 -12.07 13.14 3.11
N PHE A 67 -12.82 12.57 2.16
CA PHE A 67 -12.48 12.62 0.75
C PHE A 67 -12.82 14.00 0.19
N ASP A 68 -11.84 14.67 -0.39
CA ASP A 68 -11.99 16.03 -0.93
C ASP A 68 -12.03 16.08 -2.47
N GLY A 69 -11.99 14.92 -3.13
CA GLY A 69 -12.08 14.80 -4.59
C GLY A 69 -10.83 15.25 -5.35
N ARG A 70 -9.71 15.52 -4.69
CA ARG A 70 -8.46 15.97 -5.36
C ARG A 70 -7.71 14.84 -6.07
N SER A 71 -8.02 13.60 -5.75
CA SER A 71 -7.47 12.39 -6.36
C SER A 71 -8.58 11.38 -6.61
N SER A 72 -8.28 10.22 -7.21
CA SER A 72 -9.22 9.11 -7.18
C SER A 72 -9.50 8.66 -5.74
N PHE A 73 -10.70 8.09 -5.50
CA PHE A 73 -11.05 7.55 -4.19
C PHE A 73 -10.03 6.50 -3.74
N ARG A 74 -9.59 5.64 -4.66
CA ARG A 74 -8.57 4.62 -4.43
C ARG A 74 -7.24 5.21 -3.95
N THR A 75 -6.72 6.22 -4.64
CA THR A 75 -5.46 6.91 -4.26
C THR A 75 -5.57 7.51 -2.85
N TRP A 76 -6.68 8.19 -2.57
CA TRP A 76 -6.94 8.76 -1.26
C TRP A 76 -7.06 7.69 -0.17
N LEU A 77 -7.84 6.61 -0.41
CA LEU A 77 -8.01 5.49 0.52
C LEU A 77 -6.67 4.86 0.89
N PHE A 78 -5.83 4.60 -0.11
CA PHE A 78 -4.49 4.04 0.13
C PHE A 78 -3.61 4.99 0.94
N GLY A 79 -3.75 6.30 0.75
CA GLY A 79 -3.11 7.31 1.58
C GLY A 79 -3.56 7.21 3.05
N VAL A 80 -4.88 7.07 3.29
CA VAL A 80 -5.44 6.91 4.64
C VAL A 80 -4.94 5.62 5.29
N VAL A 81 -5.00 4.49 4.61
CA VAL A 81 -4.49 3.19 5.09
C VAL A 81 -3.01 3.29 5.48
N ARG A 82 -2.18 3.89 4.61
CA ARG A 82 -0.76 4.07 4.91
C ARG A 82 -0.50 4.95 6.13
N LEU A 83 -1.21 6.07 6.25
CA LEU A 83 -1.06 6.97 7.41
C LEU A 83 -1.47 6.26 8.71
N THR A 84 -2.56 5.49 8.67
CA THR A 84 -3.01 4.67 9.81
C THR A 84 -1.95 3.65 10.21
N ALA A 85 -1.36 2.93 9.25
CA ALA A 85 -0.28 1.99 9.52
C ALA A 85 0.96 2.67 10.14
N LEU A 86 1.32 3.87 9.66
CA LEU A 86 2.44 4.63 10.24
C LEU A 86 2.16 5.07 11.68
N GLU A 87 0.95 5.50 11.97
CA GLU A 87 0.55 5.90 13.33
C GLU A 87 0.51 4.72 14.30
N GLN A 88 -0.06 3.58 13.88
CA GLN A 88 -0.08 2.36 14.71
C GLN A 88 1.35 1.91 15.03
N ARG A 89 2.24 1.91 14.04
CA ARG A 89 3.66 1.62 14.26
C ARG A 89 4.30 2.58 15.25
N ARG A 90 4.08 3.89 15.09
CA ARG A 90 4.60 4.89 16.03
C ARG A 90 4.09 4.63 17.45
N ARG A 91 2.81 4.29 17.62
CA ARG A 91 2.23 3.91 18.93
C ARG A 91 2.85 2.63 19.48
N GLY A 92 3.03 1.60 18.62
CA GLY A 92 3.69 0.35 18.98
C GLY A 92 5.14 0.57 19.43
N TRP A 93 5.90 1.38 18.70
CA TRP A 93 7.26 1.77 19.10
C TRP A 93 7.32 2.51 20.42
N LEU A 94 6.39 3.42 20.69
CA LEU A 94 6.29 4.11 21.97
C LEU A 94 5.92 3.17 23.12
N ARG A 95 5.07 2.16 22.86
CA ARG A 95 4.78 1.09 23.81
C ARG A 95 5.99 0.19 24.04
N LEU A 96 6.64 -0.25 22.96
CA LEU A 96 7.87 -1.06 23.04
C LEU A 96 9.02 -0.28 23.70
N ALA A 97 9.24 0.98 23.37
CA ALA A 97 10.26 1.79 24.01
C ALA A 97 10.02 1.94 25.52
N ARG A 98 8.75 1.97 25.95
CA ARG A 98 8.39 1.88 27.39
C ARG A 98 8.58 0.47 27.97
N LEU A 99 8.46 -0.59 27.14
CA LEU A 99 8.65 -1.98 27.54
C LEU A 99 10.08 -2.47 27.29
N GLN A 100 10.78 -1.95 26.26
CA GLN A 100 12.15 -2.34 25.90
C GLN A 100 13.25 -1.71 26.77
N ALA A 101 12.88 -0.92 27.75
CA ALA A 101 13.72 -0.92 28.96
C ALA A 101 13.94 -2.35 29.49
N TRP A 102 13.21 -3.36 28.97
CA TRP A 102 13.25 -4.74 29.44
C TRP A 102 13.63 -5.82 28.40
N PHE A 103 13.36 -5.71 27.07
CA PHE A 103 13.69 -6.78 26.11
C PHE A 103 13.91 -6.29 24.68
N ALA A 104 15.07 -6.60 24.07
CA ALA A 104 15.38 -6.37 22.66
C ALA A 104 15.04 -7.59 21.79
N ARG A 105 14.21 -7.44 20.78
CA ARG A 105 14.12 -8.38 19.64
C ARG A 105 13.51 -7.72 18.40
N GLU A 106 14.16 -7.87 17.25
CA GLU A 106 13.68 -7.36 15.95
C GLU A 106 12.51 -8.19 15.39
N PRO A 107 11.50 -7.55 14.76
CA PRO A 107 10.43 -8.28 14.07
C PRO A 107 10.90 -8.77 12.69
N ARG A 108 10.73 -10.06 12.42
CA ARG A 108 10.87 -10.65 11.10
C ARG A 108 9.68 -10.25 10.21
N LEU A 109 9.98 -10.02 8.93
CA LEU A 109 8.97 -9.88 7.88
C LEU A 109 8.19 -11.19 7.75
N ALA A 110 6.86 -11.12 7.85
CA ALA A 110 5.98 -12.23 7.56
C ALA A 110 5.66 -12.24 6.05
N ASP A 111 5.54 -13.44 5.49
CA ASP A 111 5.34 -13.67 4.06
C ASP A 111 3.95 -13.24 3.60
N ASP A 112 3.90 -12.59 2.42
CA ASP A 112 2.69 -12.36 1.62
C ASP A 112 2.18 -13.72 1.09
N PRO A 113 0.88 -13.93 0.88
CA PRO A 113 0.39 -15.14 0.22
C PRO A 113 1.07 -15.27 -1.14
N ALA A 114 1.98 -16.23 -1.24
CA ALA A 114 2.77 -16.48 -2.43
C ALA A 114 1.89 -17.15 -3.50
N ASP A 115 2.08 -16.75 -4.75
CA ASP A 115 1.87 -17.62 -5.87
C ASP A 115 2.83 -18.82 -5.69
N ASP A 116 2.31 -20.02 -5.45
CA ASP A 116 3.06 -21.25 -5.15
C ASP A 116 3.88 -21.76 -6.36
N SER A 117 4.09 -20.93 -7.38
CA SER A 117 4.98 -21.24 -8.49
C SER A 117 6.43 -20.86 -8.16
N GLU A 118 7.40 -21.63 -8.65
CA GLU A 118 8.82 -21.34 -8.50
C GLU A 118 9.18 -19.90 -8.97
N ALA A 119 8.49 -19.40 -10.01
CA ALA A 119 8.62 -18.02 -10.48
C ALA A 119 8.05 -17.02 -9.48
N GLY A 120 6.94 -17.35 -8.80
CA GLY A 120 6.33 -16.54 -7.73
C GLY A 120 7.26 -16.41 -6.52
N GLU A 121 7.84 -17.51 -6.05
CA GLU A 121 8.81 -17.51 -4.96
C GLU A 121 10.06 -16.68 -5.30
N GLN A 122 10.59 -16.82 -6.51
CA GLN A 122 11.72 -16.03 -6.99
C GLN A 122 11.41 -14.54 -7.02
N LEU A 123 10.22 -14.16 -7.50
CA LEU A 123 9.74 -12.76 -7.51
C LEU A 123 9.59 -12.21 -6.09
N GLN A 124 9.00 -12.96 -5.18
CA GLN A 124 8.85 -12.58 -3.77
C GLN A 124 10.20 -12.38 -3.10
N ALA A 125 11.14 -13.31 -3.30
CA ALA A 125 12.51 -13.18 -2.80
C ALA A 125 13.22 -11.93 -3.35
N ALA A 126 13.03 -11.62 -4.64
CA ALA A 126 13.59 -10.43 -5.27
C ALA A 126 12.96 -9.13 -4.73
N LEU A 127 11.63 -9.11 -4.54
CA LEU A 127 10.90 -7.98 -3.94
C LEU A 127 11.34 -7.74 -2.49
N GLY A 128 11.60 -8.79 -1.72
CA GLY A 128 12.12 -8.70 -0.35
C GLY A 128 13.51 -8.04 -0.26
N ARG A 129 14.29 -8.04 -1.36
CA ARG A 129 15.62 -7.40 -1.44
C ARG A 129 15.59 -5.93 -1.85
N LEU A 130 14.41 -5.38 -2.14
CA LEU A 130 14.23 -3.95 -2.40
C LEU A 130 14.18 -3.17 -1.09
N SER A 131 14.62 -1.90 -1.13
CA SER A 131 14.34 -1.01 -0.02
C SER A 131 12.82 -0.83 0.15
N ARG A 132 12.36 -0.55 1.37
CA ARG A 132 10.92 -0.38 1.65
C ARG A 132 10.22 0.59 0.69
N ARG A 133 10.86 1.72 0.35
CA ARG A 133 10.29 2.72 -0.57
C ARG A 133 10.22 2.19 -2.00
N GLN A 134 11.24 1.47 -2.45
CA GLN A 134 11.23 0.81 -3.75
C GLN A 134 10.14 -0.25 -3.81
N ASN A 135 10.04 -1.11 -2.81
CA ASN A 135 9.02 -2.16 -2.73
C ASN A 135 7.60 -1.56 -2.74
N GLN A 136 7.33 -0.52 -1.93
CA GLN A 136 6.05 0.19 -1.93
C GLN A 136 5.72 0.80 -3.30
N MET A 137 6.70 1.44 -3.97
CA MET A 137 6.52 1.97 -5.32
C MET A 137 6.19 0.88 -6.34
N MET A 138 6.91 -0.26 -6.30
CA MET A 138 6.66 -1.39 -7.18
C MET A 138 5.24 -1.95 -6.98
N HIS A 139 4.82 -2.13 -5.72
CA HIS A 139 3.47 -2.60 -5.41
C HIS A 139 2.40 -1.65 -5.95
N LEU A 140 2.51 -0.34 -5.68
CA LEU A 140 1.51 0.65 -6.10
C LEU A 140 1.43 0.77 -7.62
N VAL A 141 2.56 0.73 -8.34
CA VAL A 141 2.57 0.92 -9.79
C VAL A 141 2.23 -0.37 -10.54
N PHE A 142 2.77 -1.52 -10.15
CA PHE A 142 2.59 -2.77 -10.90
C PHE A 142 1.41 -3.61 -10.42
N TYR A 143 1.12 -3.62 -9.14
CA TYR A 143 0.06 -4.45 -8.58
C TYR A 143 -1.25 -3.68 -8.43
N GLN A 144 -1.15 -2.40 -8.08
CA GLN A 144 -2.32 -1.54 -7.90
C GLN A 144 -2.59 -0.63 -9.11
N GLU A 145 -1.80 -0.77 -10.17
CA GLU A 145 -1.95 -0.06 -11.44
C GLU A 145 -1.99 1.49 -11.32
N LEU A 146 -1.43 2.03 -10.23
CA LEU A 146 -1.34 3.47 -10.05
C LEU A 146 -0.23 4.07 -10.92
N SER A 147 -0.46 5.29 -11.40
CA SER A 147 0.60 6.11 -11.99
C SER A 147 1.66 6.44 -10.94
N VAL A 148 2.87 6.80 -11.39
CA VAL A 148 3.95 7.25 -10.48
C VAL A 148 3.53 8.49 -9.69
N GLN A 149 2.68 9.35 -10.27
CA GLN A 149 2.14 10.52 -9.58
C GLN A 149 1.21 10.10 -8.44
N GLU A 150 0.22 9.26 -8.70
CA GLU A 150 -0.71 8.76 -7.68
C GLU A 150 0.02 7.97 -6.58
N ALA A 151 1.00 7.15 -6.95
CA ALA A 151 1.85 6.46 -5.98
C ALA A 151 2.67 7.45 -5.12
N ALA A 152 3.11 8.58 -5.67
CA ALA A 152 3.76 9.64 -4.94
C ALA A 152 2.80 10.29 -3.92
N ASP A 153 1.56 10.53 -4.33
CA ASP A 153 0.51 11.10 -3.48
C ASP A 153 0.18 10.14 -2.31
N VAL A 154 -0.02 8.85 -2.60
CA VAL A 154 -0.18 7.79 -1.58
C VAL A 154 0.99 7.78 -0.62
N LEU A 155 2.22 7.86 -1.11
CA LEU A 155 3.43 7.79 -0.30
C LEU A 155 3.80 9.12 0.38
N GLY A 156 3.07 10.19 0.11
CA GLY A 156 3.31 11.53 0.66
C GLY A 156 4.72 12.02 0.38
N MET A 157 5.16 11.90 -0.89
CA MET A 157 6.50 12.33 -1.31
C MET A 157 6.44 13.09 -2.65
N PRO A 158 7.44 13.96 -2.94
CA PRO A 158 7.54 14.60 -4.25
C PRO A 158 7.64 13.59 -5.39
N VAL A 159 6.97 13.86 -6.51
CA VAL A 159 6.94 12.96 -7.69
C VAL A 159 8.34 12.66 -8.25
N GLY A 160 9.27 13.60 -8.20
CA GLY A 160 10.65 13.37 -8.61
C GLY A 160 11.36 12.32 -7.74
N THR A 161 11.09 12.34 -6.42
CA THR A 161 11.59 11.33 -5.48
C THR A 161 10.94 9.96 -5.75
N ALA A 162 9.63 9.94 -5.97
CA ALA A 162 8.88 8.73 -6.31
C ALA A 162 9.43 8.09 -7.60
N ARG A 163 9.65 8.89 -8.65
CA ARG A 163 10.26 8.45 -9.91
C ARG A 163 11.64 7.82 -9.69
N THR A 164 12.47 8.43 -8.85
CA THR A 164 13.78 7.89 -8.52
C THR A 164 13.67 6.53 -7.82
N HIS A 165 12.77 6.39 -6.84
CA HIS A 165 12.53 5.11 -6.18
C HIS A 165 11.99 4.05 -7.14
N TYR A 166 11.08 4.42 -8.03
CA TYR A 166 10.53 3.55 -9.05
C TYR A 166 11.62 3.02 -9.99
N GLU A 167 12.40 3.91 -10.63
CA GLU A 167 13.44 3.50 -11.58
C GLU A 167 14.55 2.67 -10.92
N ARG A 168 14.99 3.04 -9.73
CA ARG A 168 15.98 2.24 -8.97
C ARG A 168 15.41 0.89 -8.55
N GLY A 169 14.14 0.83 -8.12
CA GLY A 169 13.45 -0.41 -7.79
C GLY A 169 13.35 -1.34 -9.00
N LYS A 170 12.93 -0.80 -10.14
CA LYS A 170 12.82 -1.54 -11.41
C LYS A 170 14.17 -2.08 -11.88
N ALA A 171 15.23 -1.26 -11.84
CA ALA A 171 16.57 -1.67 -12.21
C ALA A 171 17.10 -2.78 -11.29
N ARG A 172 16.91 -2.62 -9.97
CA ARG A 172 17.32 -3.61 -8.98
C ARG A 172 16.58 -4.94 -9.16
N LEU A 173 15.26 -4.89 -9.38
CA LEU A 173 14.46 -6.09 -9.57
C LEU A 173 14.88 -6.85 -10.82
N ARG A 174 15.13 -6.16 -11.95
CA ARG A 174 15.68 -6.79 -13.17
C ARG A 174 17.00 -7.50 -12.91
N SER A 175 17.92 -6.84 -12.19
CA SER A 175 19.23 -7.44 -11.86
C SER A 175 19.09 -8.69 -11.00
N LEU A 176 18.18 -8.68 -10.01
CA LEU A 176 17.94 -9.81 -9.14
C LEU A 176 17.35 -11.01 -9.89
N LEU A 177 16.33 -10.76 -10.73
CA LEU A 177 15.68 -11.81 -11.53
C LEU A 177 16.59 -12.35 -12.64
N ALA A 178 17.45 -11.51 -13.22
CA ALA A 178 18.44 -11.98 -14.21
C ALA A 178 19.50 -12.91 -13.59
N GLY A 179 19.82 -12.72 -12.32
CA GLY A 179 20.76 -13.59 -11.58
C GLY A 179 20.13 -14.89 -11.02
N MET A 180 18.81 -15.03 -11.13
CA MET A 180 18.04 -16.18 -10.65
C MET A 180 17.61 -17.13 -11.79
N LYS A 181 18.14 -16.97 -13.03
CA LYS A 181 17.92 -17.94 -14.11
C LYS A 181 18.55 -19.28 -13.75
N PRO A 182 17.81 -20.38 -14.01
CA PRO A 182 18.31 -21.74 -13.79
C PRO A 182 19.52 -22.06 -14.64
#